data_70e96fad30862a06b6773a8dfe3a6ada
#
_entry.id   70e96fad30862a06b6773a8dfe3a6ada
#
_cell.length_a   1.000
_cell.length_b   1.000
_cell.length_c   1.000
_cell.angle_alpha   90.00
_cell.angle_beta   90.00
_cell.angle_gamma   90.00
#
_symmetry.space_group_name_H-M   'P 1'
#
loop_
_entity.id
_entity.type
_entity.pdbx_description
1 polymer ?
#
loop_
_entity_poly.entity_id
_entity_poly.type
_entity_poly.pdbx_seq_one_letter_code
_entity_poly.pdbx_strand_id
1 'polypeptide(L)'
;AAAAAASQLQVTVHKRYNPEGITQYNIVPGLLGVILQMTMVMMTSMALTREIERGTMENLLSMPATPVEIMLGKVLPYLGVGAVQVVVVLVAAKLIFGVPFVGALPLLLAGVFVFVAALVILGYLISTAARTQMQAMQLTFFFFLPSLLLSGFMFPYRGMPGWAQVLGEVFPLTHFLRLIRAVMLKGSDYAGVAQPMAALVLFVLAFATLALLRFRRTLD
;
A
#
# COMPACT_ATOMS: atom_id res chain seq x y z
N ALA A 1 -53.92 21.59 -30.05
CA ALA A 1 -53.27 20.69 -29.09
C ALA A 1 -51.79 20.64 -29.39
N ALA A 2 -51.02 21.60 -28.85
CA ALA A 2 -49.56 21.58 -28.92
C ALA A 2 -49.07 20.58 -27.86
N ALA A 3 -48.72 19.38 -28.30
CA ALA A 3 -47.99 18.43 -27.44
C ALA A 3 -46.64 19.07 -27.13
N ALA A 4 -46.44 19.38 -25.87
CA ALA A 4 -45.18 19.87 -25.35
C ALA A 4 -44.07 18.89 -25.75
N ALA A 5 -43.16 19.34 -26.60
CA ALA A 5 -41.91 18.70 -26.86
C ALA A 5 -41.11 18.75 -25.53
N ALA A 6 -41.27 17.73 -24.71
CA ALA A 6 -40.39 17.52 -23.59
C ALA A 6 -38.98 17.33 -24.17
N SER A 7 -38.18 18.37 -24.12
CA SER A 7 -36.77 18.29 -24.43
C SER A 7 -36.16 17.26 -23.47
N GLN A 8 -36.02 16.04 -23.94
CA GLN A 8 -35.30 15.01 -23.21
C GLN A 8 -33.85 15.49 -23.09
N LEU A 9 -33.49 15.98 -21.91
CA LEU A 9 -32.10 16.26 -21.57
C LEU A 9 -31.34 14.92 -21.63
N GLN A 10 -30.65 14.68 -22.74
CA GLN A 10 -29.74 13.57 -22.89
C GLN A 10 -28.46 13.92 -22.13
N VAL A 11 -28.38 13.42 -20.88
CA VAL A 11 -27.14 13.51 -20.09
C VAL A 11 -26.17 12.48 -20.64
N THR A 12 -25.23 12.89 -21.48
CA THR A 12 -24.15 12.03 -21.96
C THR A 12 -22.98 12.13 -20.99
N VAL A 13 -22.75 11.09 -20.19
CA VAL A 13 -21.62 11.02 -19.27
C VAL A 13 -20.38 10.58 -20.02
N HIS A 14 -19.49 11.53 -20.35
CA HIS A 14 -18.18 11.23 -20.91
C HIS A 14 -17.17 10.89 -19.80
N LYS A 15 -16.68 9.65 -19.80
CA LYS A 15 -15.58 9.24 -18.93
C LYS A 15 -14.26 9.81 -19.46
N ARG A 16 -13.72 10.84 -18.81
CA ARG A 16 -12.54 11.58 -19.29
C ARG A 16 -11.25 10.76 -19.32
N TYR A 17 -11.08 9.79 -18.42
CA TYR A 17 -9.82 9.06 -18.21
C TYR A 17 -9.85 7.57 -18.59
N ASN A 18 -10.97 7.06 -19.02
CA ASN A 18 -11.13 5.71 -19.57
C ASN A 18 -12.44 5.70 -20.37
N PRO A 19 -12.47 6.37 -21.56
CA PRO A 19 -13.70 6.53 -22.34
C PRO A 19 -14.29 5.17 -22.74
N GLU A 20 -13.45 4.22 -23.09
CA GLU A 20 -13.84 2.86 -23.52
C GLU A 20 -14.26 1.96 -22.34
N GLY A 21 -14.07 2.38 -21.09
CA GLY A 21 -14.44 1.63 -19.91
C GLY A 21 -13.63 0.35 -19.71
N ILE A 22 -12.40 0.30 -20.22
CA ILE A 22 -11.52 -0.88 -20.14
C ILE A 22 -11.23 -1.19 -18.66
N THR A 23 -11.75 -2.31 -18.20
CA THR A 23 -11.66 -2.74 -16.79
C THR A 23 -10.23 -2.90 -16.33
N GLN A 24 -9.34 -3.37 -17.22
CA GLN A 24 -7.91 -3.61 -16.92
C GLN A 24 -7.20 -2.33 -16.43
N TYR A 25 -7.52 -1.15 -16.98
CA TYR A 25 -6.89 0.10 -16.60
C TYR A 25 -7.18 0.53 -15.15
N ASN A 26 -8.30 0.08 -14.59
CA ASN A 26 -8.63 0.33 -13.19
C ASN A 26 -8.13 -0.76 -12.24
N ILE A 27 -8.15 -2.02 -12.69
CA ILE A 27 -7.80 -3.17 -11.85
C ILE A 27 -6.28 -3.32 -11.74
N VAL A 28 -5.53 -3.26 -12.85
CA VAL A 28 -4.10 -3.57 -12.86
C VAL A 28 -3.27 -2.66 -11.95
N PRO A 29 -3.45 -1.31 -11.96
CA PRO A 29 -2.76 -0.45 -11.00
C PRO A 29 -3.11 -0.77 -9.54
N GLY A 30 -4.36 -1.20 -9.30
CA GLY A 30 -4.79 -1.62 -7.98
C GLY A 30 -4.16 -2.94 -7.53
N LEU A 31 -4.07 -3.92 -8.43
CA LEU A 31 -3.40 -5.20 -8.17
C LEU A 31 -1.93 -5.01 -7.76
N LEU A 32 -1.22 -4.05 -8.34
CA LEU A 32 0.13 -3.72 -7.93
C LEU A 32 0.19 -3.42 -6.42
N GLY A 33 -0.70 -2.55 -5.92
CA GLY A 33 -0.77 -2.24 -4.49
C GLY A 33 -1.13 -3.44 -3.62
N VAL A 34 -2.10 -4.25 -4.05
CA VAL A 34 -2.57 -5.44 -3.34
C VAL A 34 -1.48 -6.49 -3.24
N ILE A 35 -0.80 -6.78 -4.36
CA ILE A 35 0.30 -7.77 -4.41
C ILE A 35 1.48 -7.30 -3.54
N LEU A 36 1.88 -6.03 -3.66
CA LEU A 36 2.93 -5.45 -2.82
C LEU A 36 2.56 -5.52 -1.34
N GLN A 37 1.34 -5.15 -0.97
CA GLN A 37 0.92 -5.20 0.42
C GLN A 37 0.99 -6.61 0.98
N MET A 38 0.40 -7.59 0.30
CA MET A 38 0.38 -8.96 0.80
C MET A 38 1.79 -9.52 0.92
N THR A 39 2.61 -9.39 -0.12
CA THR A 39 3.95 -10.00 -0.16
C THR A 39 4.92 -9.30 0.79
N MET A 40 4.99 -7.96 0.78
CA MET A 40 5.94 -7.23 1.62
C MET A 40 5.64 -7.39 3.10
N VAL A 41 4.38 -7.21 3.52
CA VAL A 41 4.00 -7.36 4.93
C VAL A 41 4.23 -8.81 5.40
N MET A 42 3.81 -9.81 4.60
CA MET A 42 3.96 -11.21 4.95
C MET A 42 5.43 -11.61 5.05
N MET A 43 6.23 -11.31 4.02
CA MET A 43 7.66 -11.66 4.01
C MET A 43 8.41 -11.03 5.18
N THR A 44 8.18 -9.73 5.42
CA THR A 44 8.87 -9.00 6.48
C THR A 44 8.45 -9.50 7.86
N SER A 45 7.15 -9.67 8.11
CA SER A 45 6.65 -10.14 9.41
C SER A 45 7.14 -11.55 9.74
N MET A 46 7.06 -12.48 8.79
CA MET A 46 7.50 -13.86 9.00
C MET A 46 9.02 -13.98 9.18
N ALA A 47 9.80 -13.25 8.39
CA ALA A 47 11.26 -13.33 8.47
C ALA A 47 11.80 -12.85 9.82
N LEU A 48 11.23 -11.77 10.35
CA LEU A 48 11.62 -11.25 11.66
C LEU A 48 11.11 -12.12 12.80
N THR A 49 9.90 -12.66 12.69
CA THR A 49 9.37 -13.60 13.69
C THR A 49 10.15 -14.90 13.71
N ARG A 50 10.71 -15.35 12.56
CA ARG A 50 11.60 -16.53 12.52
C ARG A 50 12.83 -16.38 13.40
N GLU A 51 13.39 -15.18 13.50
CA GLU A 51 14.54 -14.91 14.38
C GLU A 51 14.14 -15.01 15.85
N ILE A 52 12.93 -14.56 16.18
CA ILE A 52 12.38 -14.70 17.54
C ILE A 52 12.17 -16.19 17.88
N GLU A 53 11.54 -16.96 16.98
CA GLU A 53 11.32 -18.41 17.17
C GLU A 53 12.62 -19.20 17.34
N ARG A 54 13.69 -18.80 16.67
CA ARG A 54 14.99 -19.47 16.72
C ARG A 54 15.86 -19.03 17.90
N GLY A 55 15.42 -18.06 18.70
CA GLY A 55 16.19 -17.51 19.81
C GLY A 55 17.41 -16.69 19.39
N THR A 56 17.56 -16.37 18.08
CA THR A 56 18.70 -15.59 17.57
C THR A 56 18.58 -14.10 17.89
N MET A 57 17.44 -13.67 18.42
CA MET A 57 17.23 -12.28 18.86
C MET A 57 18.16 -11.91 20.04
N GLU A 58 18.45 -12.84 20.95
CA GLU A 58 19.36 -12.58 22.08
C GLU A 58 20.77 -12.23 21.62
N ASN A 59 21.26 -12.88 20.57
CA ASN A 59 22.56 -12.57 19.96
C ASN A 59 22.58 -11.15 19.34
N LEU A 60 21.46 -10.69 18.81
CA LEU A 60 21.32 -9.34 18.25
C LEU A 60 21.32 -8.27 19.36
N LEU A 61 20.69 -8.58 20.49
CA LEU A 61 20.60 -7.69 21.64
C LEU A 61 21.91 -7.57 22.40
N SER A 62 22.80 -8.57 22.28
CA SER A 62 24.16 -8.51 22.84
C SER A 62 25.13 -7.63 22.03
N MET A 63 24.74 -7.22 20.82
CA MET A 63 25.54 -6.31 20.01
C MET A 63 25.43 -4.85 20.50
N PRO A 64 26.49 -4.04 20.44
CA PRO A 64 26.42 -2.62 20.79
C PRO A 64 25.76 -1.80 19.70
N ALA A 65 24.49 -2.11 19.37
CA ALA A 65 23.72 -1.46 18.32
C ALA A 65 22.47 -0.81 18.92
N THR A 66 22.11 0.36 18.41
CA THR A 66 20.90 1.06 18.80
C THR A 66 19.65 0.37 18.18
N PRO A 67 18.46 0.47 18.82
CA PRO A 67 17.21 -0.06 18.28
C PRO A 67 16.92 0.39 16.83
N VAL A 68 17.30 1.63 16.51
CA VAL A 68 17.13 2.20 15.17
C VAL A 68 18.03 1.51 14.15
N GLU A 69 19.29 1.29 14.49
CA GLU A 69 20.26 0.59 13.63
C GLU A 69 19.82 -0.85 13.35
N ILE A 70 19.35 -1.56 14.39
CA ILE A 70 18.80 -2.92 14.23
C ILE A 70 17.58 -2.90 13.30
N MET A 71 16.67 -1.97 13.51
CA MET A 71 15.47 -1.84 12.65
C MET A 71 15.86 -1.52 11.20
N LEU A 72 16.74 -0.56 10.98
CA LEU A 72 17.17 -0.17 9.64
C LEU A 72 17.93 -1.31 8.94
N GLY A 73 18.84 -1.99 9.63
CA GLY A 73 19.55 -3.14 9.09
C GLY A 73 18.64 -4.28 8.63
N LYS A 74 17.48 -4.43 9.27
CA LYS A 74 16.46 -5.42 8.89
C LYS A 74 15.52 -4.93 7.80
N VAL A 75 15.14 -3.67 7.81
CA VAL A 75 14.20 -3.07 6.85
C VAL A 75 14.84 -2.89 5.48
N LEU A 76 16.11 -2.45 5.41
CA LEU A 76 16.79 -2.15 4.15
C LEU A 76 16.82 -3.31 3.14
N PRO A 77 17.15 -4.56 3.51
CA PRO A 77 17.12 -5.68 2.56
C PRO A 77 15.72 -5.90 1.95
N TYR A 78 14.65 -5.74 2.74
CA TYR A 78 13.29 -5.89 2.25
C TYR A 78 12.83 -4.74 1.36
N LEU A 79 13.35 -3.53 1.56
CA LEU A 79 13.16 -2.44 0.60
C LEU A 79 13.79 -2.79 -0.76
N GLY A 80 14.96 -3.44 -0.75
CA GLY A 80 15.60 -3.95 -1.97
C GLY A 80 14.73 -5.00 -2.68
N VAL A 81 14.19 -5.97 -1.94
CA VAL A 81 13.25 -6.97 -2.48
C VAL A 81 12.00 -6.28 -3.03
N GLY A 82 11.45 -5.31 -2.31
CA GLY A 82 10.30 -4.53 -2.76
C GLY A 82 10.59 -3.75 -4.04
N ALA A 83 11.78 -3.15 -4.17
CA ALA A 83 12.18 -2.45 -5.38
C ALA A 83 12.20 -3.38 -6.60
N VAL A 84 12.78 -4.58 -6.47
CA VAL A 84 12.76 -5.59 -7.54
C VAL A 84 11.34 -5.99 -7.90
N GLN A 85 10.49 -6.25 -6.90
CA GLN A 85 9.09 -6.62 -7.13
C GLN A 85 8.32 -5.50 -7.84
N VAL A 86 8.54 -4.24 -7.48
CA VAL A 86 7.95 -3.07 -8.15
C VAL A 86 8.32 -3.05 -9.63
N VAL A 87 9.60 -3.23 -9.95
CA VAL A 87 10.06 -3.27 -11.35
C VAL A 87 9.35 -4.38 -12.11
N VAL A 88 9.32 -5.59 -11.56
CA VAL A 88 8.65 -6.75 -12.20
C VAL A 88 7.17 -6.45 -12.47
N VAL A 89 6.44 -5.94 -11.47
CA VAL A 89 5.00 -5.67 -11.61
C VAL A 89 4.73 -4.51 -12.57
N LEU A 90 5.54 -3.44 -12.57
CA LEU A 90 5.39 -2.33 -13.51
C LEU A 90 5.68 -2.76 -14.95
N VAL A 91 6.72 -3.57 -15.16
CA VAL A 91 7.05 -4.13 -16.46
C VAL A 91 5.91 -5.04 -16.95
N ALA A 92 5.38 -5.91 -16.10
CA ALA A 92 4.23 -6.75 -16.42
C ALA A 92 2.98 -5.91 -16.75
N ALA A 93 2.69 -4.86 -15.97
CA ALA A 93 1.58 -3.96 -16.22
C ALA A 93 1.65 -3.29 -17.60
N LYS A 94 2.86 -2.92 -18.03
CA LYS A 94 3.08 -2.29 -19.34
C LYS A 94 3.08 -3.30 -20.48
N LEU A 95 3.84 -4.41 -20.36
CA LEU A 95 4.06 -5.34 -21.48
C LEU A 95 2.92 -6.34 -21.67
N ILE A 96 2.32 -6.83 -20.56
CA ILE A 96 1.26 -7.84 -20.63
C ILE A 96 -0.11 -7.21 -20.73
N PHE A 97 -0.37 -6.17 -19.91
CA PHE A 97 -1.69 -5.57 -19.80
C PHE A 97 -1.86 -4.27 -20.58
N GLY A 98 -0.79 -3.75 -21.20
CA GLY A 98 -0.86 -2.53 -22.00
C GLY A 98 -1.34 -1.29 -21.24
N VAL A 99 -1.17 -1.24 -19.90
CA VAL A 99 -1.66 -0.12 -19.10
C VAL A 99 -0.89 1.15 -19.46
N PRO A 100 -1.58 2.25 -19.77
CA PRO A 100 -0.92 3.50 -20.12
C PRO A 100 -0.25 4.12 -18.89
N PHE A 101 0.97 4.63 -19.08
CA PHE A 101 1.70 5.43 -18.10
C PHE A 101 1.67 6.90 -18.57
N VAL A 102 0.62 7.64 -18.17
CA VAL A 102 0.41 9.01 -18.63
C VAL A 102 1.22 10.01 -17.81
N GLY A 103 1.41 9.74 -16.52
CA GLY A 103 2.09 10.64 -15.60
C GLY A 103 3.61 10.45 -15.53
N ALA A 104 4.25 11.28 -14.73
CA ALA A 104 5.70 11.27 -14.53
C ALA A 104 6.14 9.99 -13.79
N LEU A 105 7.02 9.19 -14.42
CA LEU A 105 7.58 7.97 -13.83
C LEU A 105 8.31 8.22 -12.49
N PRO A 106 9.09 9.31 -12.29
CA PRO A 106 9.73 9.58 -11.01
C PRO A 106 8.71 9.78 -9.87
N LEU A 107 7.58 10.43 -10.16
CA LEU A 107 6.53 10.63 -9.17
C LEU A 107 5.86 9.31 -8.78
N LEU A 108 5.63 8.44 -9.76
CA LEU A 108 5.12 7.09 -9.54
C LEU A 108 6.07 6.29 -8.65
N LEU A 109 7.36 6.25 -9.01
CA LEU A 109 8.37 5.50 -8.26
C LEU A 109 8.53 6.03 -6.83
N ALA A 110 8.51 7.35 -6.63
CA ALA A 110 8.54 7.95 -5.29
C ALA A 110 7.35 7.49 -4.45
N GLY A 111 6.13 7.53 -5.00
CA GLY A 111 4.92 7.06 -4.29
C GLY A 111 4.94 5.57 -3.98
N VAL A 112 5.38 4.76 -4.92
CA VAL A 112 5.54 3.30 -4.72
C VAL A 112 6.61 3.02 -3.66
N PHE A 113 7.74 3.73 -3.68
CA PHE A 113 8.80 3.56 -2.69
C PHE A 113 8.33 3.89 -1.27
N VAL A 114 7.63 5.01 -1.09
CA VAL A 114 7.05 5.39 0.22
C VAL A 114 6.04 4.34 0.68
N PHE A 115 5.21 3.83 -0.23
CA PHE A 115 4.25 2.76 0.09
C PHE A 115 4.96 1.48 0.52
N VAL A 116 5.96 1.02 -0.23
CA VAL A 116 6.77 -0.17 0.13
C VAL A 116 7.43 0.02 1.49
N ALA A 117 8.00 1.20 1.76
CA ALA A 117 8.58 1.51 3.07
C ALA A 117 7.54 1.39 4.19
N ALA A 118 6.32 1.93 4.00
CA ALA A 118 5.24 1.79 4.96
C ALA A 118 4.87 0.31 5.21
N LEU A 119 4.82 -0.51 4.15
CA LEU A 119 4.48 -1.93 4.26
C LEU A 119 5.56 -2.75 4.97
N VAL A 120 6.83 -2.50 4.66
CA VAL A 120 7.96 -3.19 5.30
C VAL A 120 8.02 -2.85 6.80
N ILE A 121 7.83 -1.58 7.16
CA ILE A 121 7.79 -1.16 8.56
C ILE A 121 6.55 -1.72 9.27
N LEU A 122 5.40 -1.79 8.60
CA LEU A 122 4.21 -2.45 9.12
C LEU A 122 4.47 -3.94 9.38
N GLY A 123 5.12 -4.65 8.45
CA GLY A 123 5.52 -6.04 8.64
C GLY A 123 6.45 -6.20 9.85
N TYR A 124 7.40 -5.28 10.02
CA TYR A 124 8.25 -5.22 11.21
C TYR A 124 7.41 -5.01 12.49
N LEU A 125 6.46 -4.08 12.48
CA LEU A 125 5.57 -3.82 13.61
C LEU A 125 4.73 -5.07 13.96
N ILE A 126 4.19 -5.79 12.97
CA ILE A 126 3.46 -7.04 13.19
C ILE A 126 4.37 -8.10 13.82
N SER A 127 5.62 -8.21 13.38
CA SER A 127 6.58 -9.17 13.95
C SER A 127 6.85 -8.94 15.42
N THR A 128 6.82 -7.70 15.90
CA THR A 128 6.98 -7.39 17.33
C THR A 128 5.78 -7.83 18.18
N ALA A 129 4.64 -8.09 17.55
CA ALA A 129 3.43 -8.58 18.22
C ALA A 129 3.29 -10.11 18.15
N ALA A 130 4.00 -10.76 17.22
CA ALA A 130 3.91 -12.18 16.96
C ALA A 130 5.06 -12.93 17.66
N ARG A 131 4.76 -14.11 18.21
CA ARG A 131 5.75 -15.01 18.78
C ARG A 131 6.14 -16.15 17.84
N THR A 132 5.27 -16.48 16.90
CA THR A 132 5.47 -17.55 15.91
C THR A 132 5.18 -17.06 14.51
N GLN A 133 5.82 -17.66 13.49
CA GLN A 133 5.56 -17.31 12.08
C GLN A 133 4.08 -17.51 11.71
N MET A 134 3.43 -18.54 12.28
CA MET A 134 2.00 -18.76 12.08
C MET A 134 1.17 -17.59 12.61
N GLN A 135 1.49 -17.07 13.78
CA GLN A 135 0.82 -15.91 14.36
C GLN A 135 1.07 -14.64 13.54
N ALA A 136 2.31 -14.44 13.05
CA ALA A 136 2.64 -13.33 12.18
C ALA A 136 1.82 -13.35 10.88
N MET A 137 1.68 -14.54 10.28
CA MET A 137 0.86 -14.76 9.10
C MET A 137 -0.61 -14.43 9.38
N GLN A 138 -1.18 -14.92 10.47
CA GLN A 138 -2.57 -14.63 10.85
C GLN A 138 -2.81 -13.13 11.04
N LEU A 139 -1.93 -12.44 11.78
CA LEU A 139 -2.04 -10.99 11.98
C LEU A 139 -1.93 -10.22 10.65
N THR A 140 -1.06 -10.68 9.74
CA THR A 140 -0.94 -10.10 8.39
C THR A 140 -2.26 -10.24 7.62
N PHE A 141 -2.90 -11.41 7.65
CA PHE A 141 -4.21 -11.61 7.01
C PHE A 141 -5.31 -10.78 7.66
N PHE A 142 -5.32 -10.67 8.98
CA PHE A 142 -6.27 -9.82 9.70
C PHE A 142 -6.16 -8.35 9.31
N PHE A 143 -4.98 -7.87 8.98
CA PHE A 143 -4.77 -6.52 8.46
C PHE A 143 -5.10 -6.44 6.97
N PHE A 144 -4.70 -7.46 6.19
CA PHE A 144 -4.82 -7.47 4.74
C PHE A 144 -6.28 -7.48 4.27
N LEU A 145 -7.14 -8.35 4.83
CA LEU A 145 -8.52 -8.50 4.37
C LEU A 145 -9.36 -7.22 4.53
N PRO A 146 -9.39 -6.55 5.68
CA PRO A 146 -10.09 -5.28 5.80
C PRO A 146 -9.51 -4.20 4.90
N SER A 147 -8.16 -4.15 4.77
CA SER A 147 -7.49 -3.23 3.87
C SER A 147 -7.91 -3.43 2.42
N LEU A 148 -7.98 -4.68 1.93
CA LEU A 148 -8.42 -5.03 0.59
C LEU A 148 -9.87 -4.58 0.32
N LEU A 149 -10.77 -4.85 1.27
CA LEU A 149 -12.20 -4.55 1.13
C LEU A 149 -12.50 -3.06 1.21
N LEU A 150 -11.84 -2.33 2.12
CA LEU A 150 -12.14 -0.92 2.42
C LEU A 150 -11.29 0.08 1.63
N SER A 151 -10.24 -0.36 0.94
CA SER A 151 -9.33 0.52 0.19
C SER A 151 -9.93 1.15 -1.08
N GLY A 152 -11.07 0.66 -1.54
CA GLY A 152 -11.62 1.06 -2.83
C GLY A 152 -11.05 0.26 -4.01
N PHE A 153 -10.42 -0.90 -3.73
CA PHE A 153 -10.00 -1.86 -4.75
C PHE A 153 -11.16 -2.74 -5.21
N MET A 154 -11.80 -3.46 -4.28
CA MET A 154 -12.92 -4.37 -4.59
C MET A 154 -14.21 -3.62 -4.85
N PHE A 155 -14.51 -2.61 -4.03
CA PHE A 155 -15.72 -1.83 -4.12
C PHE A 155 -15.40 -0.37 -4.42
N PRO A 156 -16.22 0.34 -5.24
CA PRO A 156 -16.03 1.77 -5.47
C PRO A 156 -16.09 2.54 -4.16
N TYR A 157 -15.02 3.25 -3.80
CA TYR A 157 -14.91 3.96 -2.52
C TYR A 157 -16.09 4.92 -2.24
N ARG A 158 -16.56 5.64 -3.29
CA ARG A 158 -17.70 6.56 -3.19
C ARG A 158 -19.05 5.87 -2.97
N GLY A 159 -19.15 4.59 -3.25
CA GLY A 159 -20.37 3.78 -3.02
C GLY A 159 -20.43 3.14 -1.64
N MET A 160 -19.38 3.26 -0.84
CA MET A 160 -19.35 2.71 0.51
C MET A 160 -20.10 3.59 1.49
N PRO A 161 -20.71 3.00 2.55
CA PRO A 161 -21.28 3.78 3.66
C PRO A 161 -20.19 4.60 4.37
N GLY A 162 -20.57 5.75 4.97
CA GLY A 162 -19.63 6.71 5.54
C GLY A 162 -18.66 6.11 6.58
N TRP A 163 -19.14 5.20 7.44
CA TRP A 163 -18.29 4.51 8.41
C TRP A 163 -17.18 3.67 7.74
N ALA A 164 -17.49 3.00 6.62
CA ALA A 164 -16.53 2.20 5.88
C ALA A 164 -15.48 3.08 5.19
N GLN A 165 -15.88 4.26 4.70
CA GLN A 165 -14.94 5.23 4.14
C GLN A 165 -13.96 5.73 5.20
N VAL A 166 -14.43 6.06 6.40
CA VAL A 166 -13.57 6.51 7.51
C VAL A 166 -12.58 5.41 7.92
N LEU A 167 -13.06 4.17 8.07
CA LEU A 167 -12.17 3.04 8.35
C LEU A 167 -11.18 2.79 7.20
N GLY A 168 -11.59 2.98 5.96
CA GLY A 168 -10.74 2.85 4.79
C GLY A 168 -9.54 3.80 4.80
N GLU A 169 -9.68 5.01 5.37
CA GLU A 169 -8.58 5.97 5.49
C GLU A 169 -7.45 5.50 6.42
N VAL A 170 -7.70 4.54 7.31
CA VAL A 170 -6.69 3.97 8.22
C VAL A 170 -5.72 3.02 7.50
N PHE A 171 -6.00 2.65 6.26
CA PHE A 171 -5.17 1.70 5.51
C PHE A 171 -4.28 2.41 4.48
N PRO A 172 -2.97 2.12 4.45
CA PRO A 172 -2.05 2.68 3.47
C PRO A 172 -2.45 2.39 2.03
N LEU A 173 -3.06 1.22 1.77
CA LEU A 173 -3.52 0.81 0.45
C LEU A 173 -4.51 1.78 -0.16
N THR A 174 -5.41 2.36 0.63
CA THR A 174 -6.40 3.35 0.17
C THR A 174 -5.72 4.57 -0.48
N HIS A 175 -4.73 5.11 0.19
CA HIS A 175 -3.98 6.28 -0.28
C HIS A 175 -3.09 5.92 -1.47
N PHE A 176 -2.49 4.72 -1.43
CA PHE A 176 -1.69 4.24 -2.56
C PHE A 176 -2.54 4.05 -3.82
N LEU A 177 -3.74 3.50 -3.72
CA LEU A 177 -4.65 3.34 -4.86
C LEU A 177 -5.07 4.69 -5.46
N ARG A 178 -5.29 5.69 -4.62
CA ARG A 178 -5.57 7.05 -5.10
C ARG A 178 -4.37 7.64 -5.84
N LEU A 179 -3.17 7.49 -5.27
CA LEU A 179 -1.93 7.98 -5.84
C LEU A 179 -1.64 7.31 -7.20
N ILE A 180 -1.62 5.98 -7.23
CA ILE A 180 -1.23 5.24 -8.44
C ILE A 180 -2.21 5.48 -9.59
N ARG A 181 -3.53 5.51 -9.31
CA ARG A 181 -4.55 5.84 -10.32
C ARG A 181 -4.45 7.29 -10.77
N ALA A 182 -4.12 8.23 -9.89
CA ALA A 182 -3.93 9.62 -10.25
C ALA A 182 -2.72 9.80 -11.17
N VAL A 183 -1.60 9.15 -10.90
CA VAL A 183 -0.39 9.24 -11.72
C VAL A 183 -0.56 8.46 -13.02
N MET A 184 -0.90 7.17 -12.96
CA MET A 184 -0.91 6.30 -14.16
C MET A 184 -2.02 6.67 -15.14
N LEU A 185 -3.24 6.95 -14.66
CA LEU A 185 -4.41 7.12 -15.53
C LEU A 185 -4.74 8.59 -15.83
N LYS A 186 -4.51 9.49 -14.85
CA LYS A 186 -4.87 10.90 -15.00
C LYS A 186 -3.70 11.77 -15.37
N GLY A 187 -2.45 11.28 -15.29
CA GLY A 187 -1.26 12.09 -15.51
C GLY A 187 -1.13 13.25 -14.51
N SER A 188 -1.59 13.03 -13.27
CA SER A 188 -1.59 14.08 -12.24
C SER A 188 -0.17 14.51 -11.87
N ASP A 189 0.01 15.81 -11.67
CA ASP A 189 1.22 16.44 -11.17
C ASP A 189 1.38 16.26 -9.66
N TYR A 190 2.49 16.77 -9.10
CA TYR A 190 2.78 16.76 -7.67
C TYR A 190 1.63 17.32 -6.81
N ALA A 191 1.00 18.40 -7.24
CA ALA A 191 -0.13 18.99 -6.52
C ALA A 191 -1.33 18.05 -6.42
N GLY A 192 -1.60 17.28 -7.47
CA GLY A 192 -2.73 16.33 -7.52
C GLY A 192 -2.54 15.08 -6.67
N VAL A 193 -1.30 14.76 -6.26
CA VAL A 193 -0.97 13.59 -5.43
C VAL A 193 -0.41 13.95 -4.05
N ALA A 194 -0.30 15.24 -3.73
CA ALA A 194 0.26 15.71 -2.47
C ALA A 194 -0.47 15.13 -1.25
N GLN A 195 -1.80 15.10 -1.26
CA GLN A 195 -2.59 14.56 -0.15
C GLN A 195 -2.36 13.06 0.08
N PRO A 196 -2.51 12.17 -0.91
CA PRO A 196 -2.25 10.74 -0.69
C PRO A 196 -0.77 10.45 -0.41
N MET A 197 0.17 11.22 -0.96
CA MET A 197 1.58 11.10 -0.64
C MET A 197 1.87 11.46 0.81
N ALA A 198 1.35 12.59 1.30
CA ALA A 198 1.49 13.02 2.70
C ALA A 198 0.91 11.98 3.66
N ALA A 199 -0.23 11.39 3.34
CA ALA A 199 -0.82 10.31 4.12
C ALA A 199 0.10 9.08 4.19
N LEU A 200 0.70 8.66 3.06
CA LEU A 200 1.65 7.53 3.04
C LEU A 200 2.91 7.83 3.89
N VAL A 201 3.45 9.04 3.80
CA VAL A 201 4.58 9.46 4.66
C VAL A 201 4.18 9.43 6.14
N LEU A 202 2.97 9.87 6.47
CA LEU A 202 2.46 9.81 7.84
C LEU A 202 2.37 8.36 8.34
N PHE A 203 1.94 7.39 7.49
CA PHE A 203 1.97 5.97 7.85
C PHE A 203 3.37 5.45 8.11
N VAL A 204 4.36 5.82 7.29
CA VAL A 204 5.77 5.47 7.53
C VAL A 204 6.21 5.95 8.91
N LEU A 205 5.96 7.21 9.24
CA LEU A 205 6.34 7.81 10.52
C LEU A 205 5.58 7.16 11.70
N ALA A 206 4.27 6.97 11.56
CA ALA A 206 3.45 6.34 12.60
C ALA A 206 3.88 4.90 12.88
N PHE A 207 4.03 4.08 11.84
CA PHE A 207 4.45 2.69 12.01
C PHE A 207 5.88 2.58 12.54
N ALA A 208 6.82 3.43 12.08
CA ALA A 208 8.18 3.47 12.60
C ALA A 208 8.22 3.84 14.08
N THR A 209 7.46 4.86 14.47
CA THR A 209 7.36 5.28 15.87
C THR A 209 6.79 4.16 16.74
N LEU A 210 5.69 3.54 16.31
CA LEU A 210 5.08 2.42 17.04
C LEU A 210 6.02 1.22 17.14
N ALA A 211 6.73 0.91 16.07
CA ALA A 211 7.71 -0.18 16.05
C ALA A 211 8.86 0.06 17.03
N LEU A 212 9.39 1.28 17.08
CA LEU A 212 10.47 1.66 17.99
C LEU A 212 10.01 1.68 19.46
N LEU A 213 8.80 2.18 19.74
CA LEU A 213 8.25 2.18 21.10
C LEU A 213 8.00 0.77 21.62
N ARG A 214 7.55 -0.13 20.74
CA ARG A 214 7.29 -1.52 21.10
C ARG A 214 8.58 -2.30 21.29
N PHE A 215 9.61 -2.01 20.49
CA PHE A 215 10.91 -2.64 20.61
C PHE A 215 11.56 -2.35 21.97
N ARG A 216 11.44 -1.13 22.50
CA ARG A 216 11.96 -0.75 23.83
C ARG A 216 11.30 -1.51 24.97
N ARG A 217 10.03 -1.89 24.84
CA ARG A 217 9.28 -2.63 25.88
C ARG A 217 9.57 -4.13 25.91
N THR A 218 10.19 -4.66 24.88
CA THR A 218 10.60 -6.08 24.85
C THR A 218 11.99 -6.31 25.42
N LEU A 219 12.68 -5.25 25.83
CA LEU A 219 13.99 -5.29 26.50
C LEU A 219 13.90 -5.20 28.02
N ASP A 220 12.74 -4.84 28.58
CA ASP A 220 12.40 -4.84 30.00
C ASP A 220 11.63 -6.14 30.38
#